data_001af05c548d8d1ad8c037afcadb84fc
#
_entry.id   001af05c548d8d1ad8c037afcadb84fc
#
_cell.length_a   1.000
_cell.length_b   1.000
_cell.length_c   1.000
_cell.angle_alpha   90.00
_cell.angle_beta   90.00
_cell.angle_gamma   90.00
#
_symmetry.space_group_name_H-M   'P 1'
#
loop_
_entity.id
_entity.type
_entity.pdbx_description
1 polymer ?
#
loop_
_entity_poly.entity_id
_entity_poly.type
_entity_poly.pdbx_seq_one_letter_code
_entity_poly.pdbx_strand_id
1 'polypeptide(L)' 'MPTWKIIEVEIMNFWIKNKKGQAQFKGGRHDWAQAAAIAGSCPQFLLDDEDELVAEEERSCYNCRYRRWTEHSFICMKR' A
#
# COMPACT_ATOMS: atom_id res chain seq x y z
N MET A 1 3.07 -2.41 -27.67
CA MET A 1 2.49 -2.79 -26.37
C MET A 1 1.66 -1.67 -25.80
N PRO A 2 0.48 -1.97 -25.32
CA PRO A 2 -0.34 -0.92 -24.68
C PRO A 2 0.33 -0.38 -23.41
N THR A 3 0.30 0.92 -23.24
CA THR A 3 0.92 1.62 -22.12
C THR A 3 0.32 1.19 -20.77
N TRP A 4 -1.00 0.93 -20.76
CA TRP A 4 -1.68 0.51 -19.53
C TRP A 4 -1.14 -0.80 -18.96
N LYS A 5 -0.66 -1.68 -19.81
CA LYS A 5 -0.11 -2.97 -19.38
C LYS A 5 1.20 -2.79 -18.60
N ILE A 6 1.99 -1.80 -18.98
CA ILE A 6 3.23 -1.46 -18.26
C ILE A 6 2.90 -0.90 -16.88
N ILE A 7 1.90 -0.03 -16.80
CA ILE A 7 1.46 0.58 -15.53
C ILE A 7 0.95 -0.51 -14.59
N GLU A 8 0.19 -1.47 -15.11
CA GLU A 8 -0.33 -2.58 -14.31
C GLU A 8 0.80 -3.42 -13.70
N VAL A 9 1.83 -3.70 -14.47
CA VAL A 9 3.00 -4.43 -13.99
C VAL A 9 3.74 -3.63 -12.91
N GLU A 10 3.88 -2.32 -13.07
CA GLU A 10 4.52 -1.47 -12.08
C GLU A 10 3.76 -1.49 -10.75
N ILE A 11 2.43 -1.39 -10.80
CA ILE A 11 1.59 -1.44 -9.59
C ILE A 11 1.76 -2.78 -8.89
N MET A 12 1.81 -3.87 -9.62
CA MET A 12 2.00 -5.21 -9.06
C MET A 12 3.38 -5.37 -8.42
N ASN A 13 4.38 -4.61 -8.88
CA ASN A 13 5.73 -4.68 -8.35
C ASN A 13 5.88 -4.06 -6.96
N PHE A 14 4.87 -3.34 -6.46
CA PHE A 14 4.93 -2.78 -5.12
C PHE A 14 4.50 -3.76 -4.03
N TRP A 15 4.02 -4.93 -4.43
CA TRP A 15 3.54 -5.93 -3.49
C TRP A 15 4.22 -7.27 -3.74
N ILE A 16 4.60 -7.94 -2.65
CA ILE A 16 5.08 -9.32 -2.71
C ILE A 16 4.19 -10.17 -1.79
N LYS A 17 4.03 -11.43 -2.16
CA LYS A 17 3.32 -12.37 -1.30
C LYS A 17 4.29 -12.97 -0.29
N ASN A 18 3.93 -12.87 1.00
CA ASN A 18 4.72 -13.51 2.04
C ASN A 18 4.36 -15.00 2.14
N LYS A 19 4.95 -15.70 3.10
CA LYS A 19 4.73 -17.14 3.28
C LYS A 19 3.27 -17.49 3.57
N LYS A 20 2.52 -16.55 4.11
CA LYS A 20 1.09 -16.73 4.42
C LYS A 20 0.18 -16.30 3.28
N GLY A 21 0.74 -15.91 2.15
CA GLY A 21 -0.05 -15.44 1.00
C GLY A 21 -0.56 -14.02 1.14
N GLN A 22 -0.09 -13.27 2.10
CA GLN A 22 -0.48 -11.88 2.32
C GLN A 22 0.36 -10.93 1.48
N ALA A 23 -0.26 -9.85 1.03
CA ALA A 23 0.43 -8.84 0.23
C ALA A 23 1.24 -7.92 1.13
N GLN A 24 2.56 -7.96 0.98
CA GLN A 24 3.49 -7.12 1.73
C GLN A 24 4.04 -6.02 0.82
N PHE A 25 4.04 -4.78 1.33
CA PHE A 25 4.50 -3.63 0.56
C PHE A 25 6.03 -3.65 0.44
N LYS A 26 6.52 -3.47 -0.79
CA LYS A 26 7.96 -3.50 -1.08
C LYS A 26 8.68 -2.19 -0.73
N GLY A 27 7.93 -1.10 -0.62
CA GLY A 27 8.50 0.23 -0.39
C GLY A 27 8.99 0.48 1.03
N GLY A 28 8.76 -0.45 1.95
CA GLY A 28 9.18 -0.26 3.32
C GLY A 28 8.27 0.67 4.10
N ARG A 29 8.82 1.42 5.03
CA ARG A 29 8.03 2.27 5.93
C ARG A 29 8.10 3.75 5.62
N HIS A 30 8.86 4.15 4.59
CA HIS A 30 9.10 5.57 4.29
C HIS A 30 8.92 5.92 2.82
N ASP A 31 8.29 5.07 2.04
CA ASP A 31 8.02 5.36 0.63
C ASP A 31 6.67 6.09 0.50
N TRP A 32 6.63 7.32 0.98
CA TRP A 32 5.41 8.11 1.11
C TRP A 32 4.70 8.32 -0.22
N ALA A 33 5.47 8.60 -1.28
CA ALA A 33 4.92 8.88 -2.60
C ALA A 33 4.21 7.65 -3.18
N GLN A 34 4.82 6.49 -3.09
CA GLN A 34 4.24 5.27 -3.63
C GLN A 34 3.02 4.82 -2.84
N ALA A 35 3.07 4.92 -1.52
CA ALA A 35 1.94 4.57 -0.68
C ALA A 35 0.73 5.46 -0.98
N ALA A 36 0.94 6.75 -1.21
CA ALA A 36 -0.13 7.66 -1.59
C ALA A 36 -0.68 7.34 -2.99
N ALA A 37 0.19 7.04 -3.94
CA ALA A 37 -0.23 6.71 -5.30
C ALA A 37 -1.06 5.43 -5.34
N ILE A 38 -0.66 4.40 -4.61
CA ILE A 38 -1.38 3.14 -4.54
C ILE A 38 -2.75 3.35 -3.91
N ALA A 39 -2.81 4.07 -2.79
CA ALA A 39 -4.07 4.35 -2.11
C ALA A 39 -5.00 5.19 -2.97
N GLY A 40 -4.46 6.08 -3.80
CA GLY A 40 -5.23 6.92 -4.70
C GLY A 40 -6.07 6.13 -5.70
N SER A 41 -5.62 4.95 -6.08
CA SER A 41 -6.35 4.09 -7.02
C SER A 41 -6.92 2.84 -6.36
N CYS A 42 -6.82 2.70 -5.04
CA CYS A 42 -7.33 1.52 -4.34
C CYS A 42 -8.81 1.70 -3.99
N PRO A 43 -9.71 0.86 -4.55
CA PRO A 43 -11.14 0.98 -4.25
C PRO A 43 -11.50 0.53 -2.85
N GLN A 44 -10.60 -0.15 -2.16
CA GLN A 44 -10.84 -0.68 -0.82
C GLN A 44 -10.19 0.16 0.27
N PHE A 45 -9.58 1.30 -0.11
CA PHE A 45 -8.97 2.19 0.87
C PHE A 45 -10.00 2.65 1.90
N LEU A 46 -9.61 2.60 3.18
CA LEU A 46 -10.44 3.09 4.27
C LEU A 46 -9.52 3.77 5.27
N LEU A 47 -9.78 5.06 5.54
CA LEU A 47 -8.97 5.85 6.44
C LEU A 47 -9.06 5.30 7.86
N ASP A 48 -7.92 5.16 8.52
CA ASP A 48 -7.85 4.69 9.89
C ASP A 48 -8.18 5.83 10.87
N ASP A 49 -8.20 5.52 12.17
CA ASP A 49 -8.46 6.51 13.21
C ASP A 49 -7.39 7.59 13.21
N GLU A 50 -7.76 8.81 13.64
CA GLU A 50 -6.83 9.94 13.67
C GLU A 50 -5.52 9.63 14.40
N ASP A 51 -5.59 8.89 15.48
CA ASP A 51 -4.41 8.54 16.29
C ASP A 51 -3.47 7.58 15.59
N GLU A 52 -3.94 6.93 14.52
CA GLU A 52 -3.16 5.94 13.78
C GLU A 52 -2.61 6.47 12.45
N LEU A 53 -2.86 7.74 12.14
CA LEU A 53 -2.37 8.34 10.89
C LEU A 53 -0.89 8.68 11.03
N VAL A 54 -0.09 8.24 10.05
CA VAL A 54 1.35 8.48 10.07
C VAL A 54 1.83 9.24 8.83
N ALA A 55 1.05 9.27 7.75
CA ALA A 55 1.41 9.97 6.52
C ALA A 55 0.71 11.32 6.44
N GLU A 56 1.38 12.31 5.88
CA GLU A 56 0.78 13.63 5.66
C GLU A 56 -0.33 13.56 4.62
N GLU A 57 -0.13 12.72 3.59
CA GLU A 57 -1.18 12.47 2.60
C GLU A 57 -2.27 11.65 3.26
N GLU A 58 -3.45 12.25 3.39
CA GLU A 58 -4.58 11.58 4.04
C GLU A 58 -4.89 10.24 3.39
N ARG A 59 -4.93 10.21 2.05
CA ARG A 59 -5.14 8.96 1.30
C ARG A 59 -3.80 8.32 0.98
N SER A 60 -3.35 7.45 1.88
CA SER A 60 -2.10 6.72 1.77
C SER A 60 -2.28 5.34 2.37
N CYS A 61 -1.60 4.34 1.81
CA CYS A 61 -1.63 2.99 2.38
C CYS A 61 -1.09 2.98 3.81
N TYR A 62 -0.22 3.92 4.16
CA TYR A 62 0.26 4.05 5.54
C TYR A 62 -0.82 4.51 6.51
N ASN A 63 -1.89 5.11 5.99
CA ASN A 63 -3.04 5.55 6.79
C ASN A 63 -4.26 4.64 6.60
N CYS A 64 -4.11 3.53 5.91
CA CYS A 64 -5.22 2.63 5.62
C CYS A 64 -5.54 1.73 6.81
N ARG A 65 -6.82 1.56 7.07
CA ARG A 65 -7.31 0.71 8.17
C ARG A 65 -6.90 -0.75 8.02
N TYR A 66 -6.70 -1.22 6.80
CA TYR A 66 -6.33 -2.60 6.52
C TYR A 66 -4.83 -2.85 6.58
N ARG A 67 -4.04 -1.82 6.88
CA ARG A 67 -2.61 -1.92 7.08
C ARG A 67 -2.30 -2.69 8.37
N ARG A 68 -1.32 -3.58 8.28
CA ARG A 68 -0.76 -4.25 9.47
C ARG A 68 0.75 -4.11 9.41
N TRP A 69 1.31 -3.36 10.33
CA TRP A 69 2.75 -3.08 10.34
C TRP A 69 3.57 -4.35 10.56
N THR A 70 4.67 -4.44 9.83
CA THR A 70 5.72 -5.44 10.06
C THR A 70 6.98 -4.73 10.53
N GLU A 71 8.04 -5.49 10.77
CA GLU A 71 9.32 -4.92 11.20
C GLU A 71 9.88 -3.91 10.19
N HIS A 72 9.73 -4.20 8.89
CA HIS A 72 10.36 -3.40 7.84
C HIS A 72 9.35 -2.72 6.91
N SER A 73 8.08 -3.05 6.97
CA SER A 73 7.08 -2.53 6.06
C SER A 73 5.68 -2.71 6.64
N PHE A 74 4.71 -3.08 5.80
CA PHE A 74 3.36 -3.41 6.26
C PHE A 74 2.72 -4.41 5.29
N ILE A 75 1.64 -5.04 5.77
CA ILE A 75 0.83 -5.97 5.01
C ILE A 75 -0.54 -5.34 4.80
N CYS A 76 -1.09 -5.47 3.59
CA CYS A 76 -2.46 -5.06 3.31
C CYS A 76 -3.39 -6.26 3.45
N MET A 77 -4.33 -6.18 4.38
CA MET A 77 -5.25 -7.29 4.66
C MET A 77 -6.35 -7.46 3.63
N LYS A 78 -6.46 -6.51 2.67
CA LYS A 78 -7.47 -6.57 1.61
C LYS A 78 -6.93 -7.01 0.25
N ARG A 79 -5.64 -7.24 0.13
CA ARG A 79 -5.04 -7.66 -1.14
C ARG A 79 -4.74 -9.15 -1.21
#